data_7833b9214e3ac063849397703a4d33df
#
_entry.id   7833b9214e3ac063849397703a4d33df
#
_cell.length_a   1.000
_cell.length_b   1.000
_cell.length_c   1.000
_cell.angle_alpha   90.00
_cell.angle_beta   90.00
_cell.angle_gamma   90.00
#
_symmetry.space_group_name_H-M   'P 1'
#
loop_
_entity.id
_entity.type
_entity.pdbx_description
1 polymer ?
#
loop_
_entity_poly.entity_id
_entity_poly.type
_entity_poly.pdbx_seq_one_letter_code
_entity_poly.pdbx_strand_id
1 'polypeptide(L)'
;DWKFNNAAIIKGAINWDLMPQISIGAAGWTTLGSRGGNMVDQDWMDSSNPGTWTDESRHPDTQLNYANEFDLNIKGWLLNEPNYRLGLMAGYQESRYSFTARGGSYIYSSEEGFRDDIGSFPNGERAIGYKQRFKMPYIGLTGSYRYEDFELGGTFKYSGWVEAFDND
;
A
#
# COMPACT_ATOMS: atom_id res chain seq x y z
N ASP A 1 -9.76 10.17 -1.65
CA ASP A 1 -8.39 10.60 -1.36
C ASP A 1 -8.16 10.59 0.16
N TRP A 2 -7.12 9.86 0.59
CA TRP A 2 -6.74 9.71 2.00
C TRP A 2 -5.40 10.42 2.22
N LYS A 3 -5.35 11.33 3.19
CA LYS A 3 -4.12 12.07 3.57
C LYS A 3 -3.80 11.84 5.03
N PHE A 4 -2.59 11.40 5.32
CA PHE A 4 -2.08 11.21 6.68
C PHE A 4 -0.82 12.03 6.89
N ASN A 5 -0.71 12.65 8.05
CA ASN A 5 0.41 13.51 8.39
C ASN A 5 1.35 12.81 9.37
N ASN A 6 2.66 12.99 9.15
CA ASN A 6 3.72 12.59 10.10
C ASN A 6 3.68 11.11 10.52
N ALA A 7 3.35 10.19 9.61
CA ALA A 7 3.43 8.77 9.88
C ALA A 7 4.90 8.34 10.02
N ALA A 8 5.27 7.82 11.19
CA ALA A 8 6.55 7.19 11.39
C ALA A 8 6.47 5.70 11.03
N ILE A 9 7.52 5.17 10.41
CA ILE A 9 7.63 3.75 10.07
C ILE A 9 8.93 3.18 10.64
N ILE A 10 8.89 1.90 10.98
CA ILE A 10 10.08 1.08 11.18
C ILE A 10 10.19 0.08 10.03
N LYS A 11 11.41 -0.11 9.53
CA LYS A 11 11.72 -1.00 8.41
C LYS A 11 12.90 -1.88 8.76
N GLY A 12 12.83 -3.16 8.39
CA GLY A 12 13.92 -4.12 8.57
C GLY A 12 14.02 -5.07 7.39
N ALA A 13 15.23 -5.59 7.17
CA ALA A 13 15.48 -6.63 6.19
C ALA A 13 16.63 -7.52 6.66
N ILE A 14 16.54 -8.80 6.31
CA ILE A 14 17.58 -9.79 6.50
C ILE A 14 17.76 -10.60 5.23
N ASN A 15 19.00 -10.86 4.84
CA ASN A 15 19.34 -11.78 3.77
C ASN A 15 20.35 -12.79 4.30
N TRP A 16 20.18 -14.04 3.92
CA TRP A 16 21.04 -15.13 4.32
C TRP A 16 21.44 -15.95 3.10
N ASP A 17 22.75 -16.01 2.84
CA ASP A 17 23.34 -16.88 1.81
C ASP A 17 23.42 -18.30 2.39
N LEU A 18 22.53 -19.19 1.97
CA LEU A 18 22.52 -20.59 2.38
C LEU A 18 23.67 -21.38 1.74
N MET A 19 23.95 -21.03 0.49
CA MET A 19 25.05 -21.56 -0.31
C MET A 19 25.42 -20.54 -1.40
N PRO A 20 26.55 -20.66 -2.09
CA PRO A 20 27.01 -19.66 -3.07
C PRO A 20 25.97 -19.32 -4.15
N GLN A 21 25.09 -20.25 -4.48
CA GLN A 21 24.09 -20.08 -5.53
C GLN A 21 22.70 -19.74 -5.00
N ILE A 22 22.42 -19.82 -3.68
CA ILE A 22 21.08 -19.67 -3.12
C ILE A 22 21.11 -18.78 -1.88
N SER A 23 20.27 -17.76 -1.90
CA SER A 23 19.99 -16.90 -0.75
C SER A 23 18.51 -16.84 -0.45
N ILE A 24 18.16 -16.67 0.81
CA ILE A 24 16.81 -16.35 1.25
C ILE A 24 16.78 -14.93 1.83
N GLY A 25 15.64 -14.27 1.69
CA GLY A 25 15.46 -12.92 2.20
C GLY A 25 14.10 -12.77 2.89
N ALA A 26 14.11 -11.93 3.91
CA ALA A 26 12.89 -11.43 4.54
C ALA A 26 13.03 -9.92 4.74
N ALA A 27 11.99 -9.19 4.42
CA ALA A 27 11.94 -7.75 4.63
C ALA A 27 10.54 -7.35 5.10
N GLY A 28 10.43 -6.21 5.74
CA GLY A 28 9.13 -5.69 6.12
C GLY A 28 9.24 -4.30 6.72
N TRP A 29 8.09 -3.65 6.80
CA TRP A 29 7.94 -2.40 7.49
C TRP A 29 6.55 -2.32 8.14
N THR A 30 6.43 -1.48 9.16
CA THR A 30 5.16 -1.18 9.81
C THR A 30 5.14 0.27 10.29
N THR A 31 3.95 0.85 10.33
CA THR A 31 3.75 2.14 10.99
C THR A 31 3.91 2.02 12.50
N LEU A 32 4.45 3.07 13.11
CA LEU A 32 4.56 3.21 14.56
C LEU A 32 3.39 4.05 15.08
N GLY A 33 2.38 3.36 15.62
CA GLY A 33 1.15 3.96 16.13
C GLY A 33 0.21 4.43 15.02
N SER A 34 -0.98 4.83 15.43
CA SER A 34 -1.99 5.42 14.54
C SER A 34 -1.70 6.90 14.27
N ARG A 35 -2.14 7.40 13.11
CA ARG A 35 -1.93 8.80 12.72
C ARG A 35 -3.21 9.40 12.19
N GLY A 36 -3.45 10.65 12.58
CA GLY A 36 -4.56 11.45 12.09
C GLY A 36 -4.34 11.98 10.68
N GLY A 37 -5.42 12.26 10.02
CA GLY A 37 -5.44 12.77 8.66
C GLY A 37 -6.81 13.29 8.29
N ASN A 38 -7.07 13.40 7.00
CA ASN A 38 -8.37 13.69 6.44
C ASN A 38 -8.65 12.79 5.24
N MET A 39 -9.94 12.62 4.93
CA MET A 39 -10.38 11.87 3.77
C MET A 39 -11.43 12.67 3.01
N VAL A 40 -11.34 12.64 1.69
CA VAL A 40 -12.37 13.08 0.76
C VAL A 40 -12.67 11.92 -0.17
N ASP A 41 -13.91 11.54 -0.23
CA ASP A 41 -14.41 10.52 -1.13
C ASP A 41 -15.36 11.15 -2.15
N GLN A 42 -15.18 10.79 -3.41
CA GLN A 42 -15.97 11.31 -4.52
C GLN A 42 -16.35 10.18 -5.45
N ASP A 43 -17.62 10.14 -5.82
CA ASP A 43 -18.17 9.16 -6.75
C ASP A 43 -18.75 9.84 -8.00
N TRP A 44 -18.63 9.16 -9.12
CA TRP A 44 -19.09 9.58 -10.44
C TRP A 44 -20.13 8.59 -10.97
N MET A 45 -21.36 8.71 -10.46
CA MET A 45 -22.44 7.77 -10.74
C MET A 45 -23.20 8.10 -12.04
N ASP A 46 -23.04 9.32 -12.57
CA ASP A 46 -23.67 9.73 -13.83
C ASP A 46 -22.80 9.38 -15.04
N SER A 47 -23.15 8.28 -15.71
CA SER A 47 -22.46 7.84 -16.93
C SER A 47 -22.60 8.78 -18.11
N SER A 48 -23.59 9.69 -18.10
CA SER A 48 -23.79 10.70 -19.15
C SER A 48 -22.87 11.91 -18.99
N ASN A 49 -22.33 12.10 -17.77
CA ASN A 49 -21.41 13.19 -17.46
C ASN A 49 -20.22 12.69 -16.60
N PRO A 50 -19.34 11.88 -17.16
CA PRO A 50 -18.28 11.19 -16.40
C PRO A 50 -17.19 12.15 -15.85
N GLY A 51 -17.20 13.42 -16.22
CA GLY A 51 -16.28 14.44 -15.71
C GLY A 51 -16.74 15.14 -14.44
N THR A 52 -18.00 14.86 -13.98
CA THR A 52 -18.59 15.56 -12.85
C THR A 52 -18.96 14.57 -11.75
N TRP A 53 -18.37 14.75 -10.57
CA TRP A 53 -18.73 13.90 -9.41
C TRP A 53 -20.20 14.13 -9.02
N THR A 54 -20.89 13.07 -8.59
CA THR A 54 -22.27 13.12 -8.14
C THR A 54 -22.37 13.17 -6.62
N ASP A 55 -21.46 12.51 -5.94
CA ASP A 55 -21.47 12.35 -4.49
C ASP A 55 -20.09 12.68 -3.94
N GLU A 56 -20.06 13.40 -2.82
CA GLU A 56 -18.85 13.72 -2.09
C GLU A 56 -19.07 13.59 -0.59
N SER A 57 -18.14 12.93 0.10
CA SER A 57 -18.06 12.99 1.55
C SER A 57 -16.68 13.49 1.99
N ARG A 58 -16.67 14.23 3.11
CA ARG A 58 -15.46 14.82 3.69
C ARG A 58 -15.37 14.48 5.16
N HIS A 59 -14.29 13.82 5.54
CA HIS A 59 -14.05 13.37 6.91
C HIS A 59 -12.75 13.96 7.44
N PRO A 60 -12.81 15.07 8.20
CA PRO A 60 -11.62 15.70 8.78
C PRO A 60 -11.01 14.88 9.92
N ASP A 61 -11.79 14.02 10.59
CA ASP A 61 -11.34 13.09 11.62
C ASP A 61 -11.12 11.71 11.02
N THR A 62 -9.97 11.56 10.37
CA THR A 62 -9.55 10.31 9.73
C THR A 62 -8.29 9.78 10.38
N GLN A 63 -8.21 8.48 10.57
CA GLN A 63 -7.13 7.82 11.25
C GLN A 63 -6.58 6.66 10.40
N LEU A 64 -5.25 6.68 10.19
CA LEU A 64 -4.51 5.49 9.78
C LEU A 64 -4.27 4.63 11.03
N ASN A 65 -4.95 3.51 11.14
CA ASN A 65 -4.79 2.60 12.28
C ASN A 65 -3.46 1.86 12.19
N TYR A 66 -3.17 1.30 11.02
CA TYR A 66 -1.88 0.70 10.68
C TYR A 66 -1.71 0.63 9.16
N ALA A 67 -0.45 0.62 8.76
CA ALA A 67 0.01 0.16 7.46
C ALA A 67 1.25 -0.70 7.68
N ASN A 68 1.31 -1.86 7.05
CA ASN A 68 2.46 -2.75 7.14
C ASN A 68 2.62 -3.60 5.89
N GLU A 69 3.83 -4.08 5.69
CA GLU A 69 4.18 -4.97 4.60
C GLU A 69 5.24 -5.96 5.05
N PHE A 70 5.16 -7.18 4.58
CA PHE A 70 6.25 -8.13 4.65
C PHE A 70 6.52 -8.76 3.28
N ASP A 71 7.75 -9.16 3.07
CA ASP A 71 8.26 -9.79 1.86
C ASP A 71 9.15 -10.97 2.24
N LEU A 72 8.89 -12.12 1.67
CA LEU A 72 9.72 -13.31 1.79
C LEU A 72 10.16 -13.75 0.40
N ASN A 73 11.45 -14.01 0.22
CA ASN A 73 11.97 -14.38 -1.08
C ASN A 73 13.11 -15.40 -1.02
N ILE A 74 13.26 -16.09 -2.14
CA ILE A 74 14.43 -16.92 -2.45
C ILE A 74 15.09 -16.36 -3.71
N LYS A 75 16.42 -16.36 -3.75
CA LYS A 75 17.25 -15.89 -4.86
C LYS A 75 18.16 -17.01 -5.34
N GLY A 76 18.17 -17.23 -6.65
CA GLY A 76 19.11 -18.11 -7.30
C GLY A 76 20.14 -17.28 -8.09
N TRP A 77 21.42 -17.33 -7.69
CA TRP A 77 22.47 -16.55 -8.31
C TRP A 77 23.01 -17.25 -9.56
N LEU A 78 22.78 -16.64 -10.72
CA LEU A 78 23.32 -17.08 -12.01
C LEU A 78 24.79 -16.67 -12.18
N LEU A 79 25.12 -15.48 -11.70
CA LEU A 79 26.47 -14.95 -11.61
C LEU A 79 26.73 -14.55 -10.16
N ASN A 80 27.82 -14.99 -9.60
CA ASN A 80 28.21 -14.69 -8.22
C ASN A 80 29.73 -14.51 -8.15
N GLU A 81 30.18 -13.35 -8.56
CA GLU A 81 31.60 -12.96 -8.62
C GLU A 81 31.89 -11.95 -7.49
N PRO A 82 33.16 -11.73 -7.14
CA PRO A 82 33.53 -10.81 -6.05
C PRO A 82 32.95 -9.39 -6.21
N ASN A 83 32.83 -8.92 -7.46
CA ASN A 83 32.45 -7.55 -7.77
C ASN A 83 31.03 -7.41 -8.32
N TYR A 84 30.40 -8.51 -8.71
CA TYR A 84 29.00 -8.45 -9.21
C TYR A 84 28.25 -9.74 -8.96
N ARG A 85 26.95 -9.57 -8.74
CA ARG A 85 26.01 -10.68 -8.60
C ARG A 85 24.80 -10.40 -9.50
N LEU A 86 24.31 -11.42 -10.16
CA LEU A 86 23.05 -11.38 -10.93
C LEU A 86 22.28 -12.64 -10.67
N GLY A 87 21.00 -12.52 -10.34
CA GLY A 87 20.16 -13.66 -10.02
C GLY A 87 18.71 -13.47 -10.35
N LEU A 88 18.02 -14.61 -10.38
CA LEU A 88 16.57 -14.71 -10.40
C LEU A 88 16.06 -14.74 -8.97
N MET A 89 14.85 -14.24 -8.77
CA MET A 89 14.17 -14.33 -7.48
C MET A 89 12.72 -14.73 -7.66
N ALA A 90 12.20 -15.41 -6.65
CA ALA A 90 10.77 -15.64 -6.47
C ALA A 90 10.40 -15.32 -5.03
N GLY A 91 9.21 -14.80 -4.81
CA GLY A 91 8.81 -14.42 -3.47
C GLY A 91 7.33 -14.15 -3.33
N TYR A 92 6.98 -13.79 -2.11
CA TYR A 92 5.64 -13.43 -1.70
C TYR A 92 5.69 -12.16 -0.86
N GLN A 93 4.90 -11.18 -1.26
CA GLN A 93 4.75 -9.91 -0.56
C GLN A 93 3.29 -9.75 -0.13
N GLU A 94 3.07 -9.28 1.07
CA GLU A 94 1.75 -8.97 1.58
C GLU A 94 1.76 -7.58 2.21
N SER A 95 0.84 -6.72 1.73
CA SER A 95 0.64 -5.37 2.26
C SER A 95 -0.74 -5.27 2.90
N ARG A 96 -0.83 -4.60 4.05
CA ARG A 96 -2.07 -4.41 4.81
C ARG A 96 -2.21 -2.96 5.22
N TYR A 97 -3.43 -2.45 5.08
CA TYR A 97 -3.80 -1.10 5.46
C TYR A 97 -5.11 -1.13 6.26
N SER A 98 -5.23 -0.24 7.22
CA SER A 98 -6.48 -0.03 7.94
C SER A 98 -6.70 1.44 8.24
N PHE A 99 -7.84 1.93 7.84
CA PHE A 99 -8.25 3.32 7.97
C PHE A 99 -9.59 3.40 8.68
N THR A 100 -9.83 4.50 9.38
CA THR A 100 -11.13 4.83 9.97
C THR A 100 -11.40 6.31 9.79
N ALA A 101 -12.58 6.65 9.28
CA ALA A 101 -13.07 8.02 9.19
C ALA A 101 -14.27 8.19 10.14
N ARG A 102 -14.29 9.31 10.85
CA ARG A 102 -15.34 9.63 11.84
C ARG A 102 -15.95 10.96 11.55
N GLY A 103 -17.26 11.08 11.81
CA GLY A 103 -18.00 12.31 11.55
C GLY A 103 -17.81 12.80 10.13
N GLY A 104 -18.01 14.09 9.91
CA GLY A 104 -17.81 14.73 8.61
C GLY A 104 -19.09 15.24 7.98
N SER A 105 -19.02 15.61 6.71
CA SER A 105 -20.15 16.12 5.92
C SER A 105 -20.24 15.41 4.58
N TYR A 106 -21.41 15.46 3.99
CA TYR A 106 -21.64 14.90 2.67
C TYR A 106 -22.50 15.82 1.79
N ILE A 107 -22.34 15.67 0.49
CA ILE A 107 -23.17 16.23 -0.57
C ILE A 107 -23.44 15.09 -1.54
N TYR A 108 -24.64 14.59 -1.58
CA TYR A 108 -25.03 13.47 -2.43
C TYR A 108 -26.12 13.90 -3.42
N SER A 109 -26.20 13.19 -4.53
CA SER A 109 -27.29 13.33 -5.47
C SER A 109 -28.37 12.29 -5.12
N SER A 110 -29.65 12.71 -5.12
CA SER A 110 -30.79 11.82 -4.91
C SER A 110 -31.53 11.56 -6.22
N GLU A 111 -32.61 10.78 -6.13
CA GLU A 111 -33.54 10.60 -7.26
C GLU A 111 -34.29 11.91 -7.62
N GLU A 112 -34.33 12.87 -6.70
CA GLU A 112 -35.04 14.14 -6.87
C GLU A 112 -34.15 15.24 -7.48
N GLY A 113 -32.81 15.14 -7.34
CA GLY A 113 -31.95 16.19 -7.83
C GLY A 113 -30.45 15.88 -7.79
N PHE A 114 -29.69 16.76 -8.43
CA PHE A 114 -28.24 16.72 -8.48
C PHE A 114 -27.64 17.49 -7.30
N ARG A 115 -26.89 16.78 -6.41
CA ARG A 115 -26.25 17.35 -5.20
C ARG A 115 -27.22 18.03 -4.25
N ASP A 116 -28.39 17.48 -4.11
CA ASP A 116 -29.54 18.04 -3.37
C ASP A 116 -29.66 17.52 -1.94
N ASP A 117 -29.03 16.39 -1.61
CA ASP A 117 -28.95 15.85 -0.26
C ASP A 117 -27.65 16.27 0.43
N ILE A 118 -27.77 17.23 1.33
CA ILE A 118 -26.62 17.82 2.05
C ILE A 118 -26.78 17.57 3.54
N GLY A 119 -25.78 16.97 4.17
CA GLY A 119 -25.85 16.65 5.59
C GLY A 119 -24.50 16.46 6.25
N SER A 120 -24.57 15.94 7.47
CA SER A 120 -23.38 15.64 8.26
C SER A 120 -23.54 14.33 9.01
N PHE A 121 -22.44 13.62 9.15
CA PHE A 121 -22.33 12.45 10.03
C PHE A 121 -22.13 12.92 11.48
N PRO A 122 -22.70 12.23 12.46
CA PRO A 122 -22.52 12.57 13.87
C PRO A 122 -21.04 12.61 14.27
N ASN A 123 -20.65 13.65 15.00
CA ASN A 123 -19.26 13.82 15.42
C ASN A 123 -18.78 12.65 16.28
N GLY A 124 -17.60 12.13 15.96
CA GLY A 124 -16.97 11.04 16.67
C GLY A 124 -17.50 9.65 16.34
N GLU A 125 -18.64 9.54 15.66
CA GLU A 125 -19.15 8.25 15.18
C GLU A 125 -18.35 7.77 13.96
N ARG A 126 -18.16 6.47 13.88
CA ARG A 126 -17.51 5.85 12.73
C ARG A 126 -18.42 5.97 11.51
N ALA A 127 -18.00 6.74 10.52
CA ALA A 127 -18.67 6.86 9.24
C ALA A 127 -18.14 5.79 8.25
N ILE A 128 -16.81 5.67 8.16
CA ILE A 128 -16.15 4.72 7.25
C ILE A 128 -15.07 3.96 7.99
N GLY A 129 -15.01 2.66 7.79
CA GLY A 129 -13.88 1.85 8.22
C GLY A 129 -13.43 0.96 7.08
N TYR A 130 -12.21 1.14 6.63
CA TYR A 130 -11.68 0.48 5.46
C TYR A 130 -10.44 -0.35 5.80
N LYS A 131 -10.44 -1.60 5.38
CA LYS A 131 -9.30 -2.50 5.50
C LYS A 131 -8.97 -3.08 4.14
N GLN A 132 -7.71 -2.99 3.80
CA GLN A 132 -7.17 -3.48 2.54
C GLN A 132 -6.04 -4.45 2.79
N ARG A 133 -6.01 -5.55 2.04
CA ARG A 133 -4.95 -6.54 2.05
C ARG A 133 -4.63 -6.95 0.63
N PHE A 134 -3.38 -6.78 0.25
CA PHE A 134 -2.85 -7.21 -1.04
C PHE A 134 -1.92 -8.39 -0.83
N LYS A 135 -2.15 -9.47 -1.57
CA LYS A 135 -1.26 -10.64 -1.65
C LYS A 135 -0.64 -10.69 -3.03
N MET A 136 0.68 -10.71 -3.09
CA MET A 136 1.44 -10.59 -4.32
C MET A 136 2.54 -11.66 -4.39
N PRO A 137 2.25 -12.88 -4.87
CA PRO A 137 3.33 -13.76 -5.31
C PRO A 137 4.02 -13.13 -6.52
N TYR A 138 5.35 -13.18 -6.58
CA TYR A 138 6.11 -12.53 -7.64
C TYR A 138 7.32 -13.34 -8.07
N ILE A 139 7.79 -13.03 -9.26
CA ILE A 139 9.11 -13.39 -9.78
C ILE A 139 9.90 -12.12 -10.06
N GLY A 140 11.23 -12.22 -10.15
CA GLY A 140 12.02 -11.03 -10.41
C GLY A 140 13.46 -11.30 -10.77
N LEU A 141 14.14 -10.19 -11.02
CA LEU A 141 15.59 -10.13 -11.26
C LEU A 141 16.22 -9.31 -10.13
N THR A 142 17.36 -9.73 -9.67
CA THR A 142 18.14 -8.99 -8.67
C THR A 142 19.61 -8.97 -9.07
N GLY A 143 20.28 -7.87 -8.79
CA GLY A 143 21.69 -7.75 -9.08
C GLY A 143 22.36 -6.69 -8.23
N SER A 144 23.65 -6.83 -8.07
CA SER A 144 24.52 -5.83 -7.44
C SER A 144 25.87 -5.78 -8.13
N TYR A 145 26.48 -4.59 -8.08
CA TYR A 145 27.81 -4.33 -8.58
C TYR A 145 28.57 -3.54 -7.52
N ARG A 146 29.79 -3.97 -7.22
CA ARG A 146 30.69 -3.32 -6.27
C ARG A 146 31.95 -2.85 -6.98
N TYR A 147 32.27 -1.59 -6.77
CA TYR A 147 33.53 -1.00 -7.23
C TYR A 147 34.15 -0.23 -6.07
N GLU A 148 35.31 -0.69 -5.60
CA GLU A 148 35.97 -0.17 -4.39
C GLU A 148 34.98 -0.12 -3.19
N ASP A 149 34.75 1.07 -2.65
CA ASP A 149 33.83 1.32 -1.52
C ASP A 149 32.38 1.61 -1.97
N PHE A 150 32.13 1.60 -3.29
CA PHE A 150 30.80 1.86 -3.85
C PHE A 150 30.09 0.56 -4.19
N GLU A 151 28.84 0.45 -3.77
CA GLU A 151 27.94 -0.66 -4.12
C GLU A 151 26.64 -0.13 -4.71
N LEU A 152 26.29 -0.61 -5.90
CA LEU A 152 25.03 -0.36 -6.57
C LEU A 152 24.24 -1.67 -6.64
N GLY A 153 23.02 -1.68 -6.10
CA GLY A 153 22.13 -2.83 -6.18
C GLY A 153 20.76 -2.45 -6.73
N GLY A 154 20.11 -3.40 -7.38
CA GLY A 154 18.77 -3.22 -7.94
C GLY A 154 17.98 -4.51 -7.92
N THR A 155 16.66 -4.36 -7.86
CA THR A 155 15.71 -5.47 -7.93
C THR A 155 14.53 -5.05 -8.78
N PHE A 156 14.15 -5.91 -9.73
CA PHE A 156 12.93 -5.80 -10.52
C PHE A 156 11.99 -6.93 -10.13
N LYS A 157 10.75 -6.63 -9.78
CA LYS A 157 9.71 -7.61 -9.43
C LYS A 157 8.56 -7.50 -10.39
N TYR A 158 7.98 -8.64 -10.77
CA TYR A 158 6.77 -8.74 -11.58
C TYR A 158 5.77 -9.69 -10.90
N SER A 159 4.53 -9.24 -10.75
CA SER A 159 3.41 -10.06 -10.29
C SER A 159 2.24 -9.91 -11.26
N GLY A 160 1.78 -11.03 -11.78
CA GLY A 160 0.53 -11.14 -12.56
C GLY A 160 -0.63 -11.74 -11.75
N TRP A 161 -0.40 -12.04 -10.47
CA TRP A 161 -1.36 -12.74 -9.59
C TRP A 161 -1.57 -11.95 -8.29
N VAL A 162 -2.03 -10.72 -8.43
CA VAL A 162 -2.34 -9.89 -7.28
C VAL A 162 -3.77 -10.19 -6.83
N GLU A 163 -3.93 -10.60 -5.57
CA GLU A 163 -5.23 -10.71 -4.92
C GLU A 163 -5.42 -9.52 -3.99
N ALA A 164 -6.47 -8.74 -4.20
CA ALA A 164 -6.89 -7.67 -3.32
C ALA A 164 -8.13 -8.10 -2.52
N PHE A 165 -8.11 -7.85 -1.24
CA PHE A 165 -9.22 -8.08 -0.33
C PHE A 165 -9.55 -6.75 0.34
N ASP A 166 -10.78 -6.30 0.18
CA ASP A 166 -11.31 -5.12 0.81
C ASP A 166 -12.41 -5.52 1.79
N ASN A 167 -12.50 -4.76 2.88
CA ASN A 167 -13.56 -4.88 3.87
C ASN A 167 -13.87 -3.49 4.42
N ASP A 168 -15.11 -3.07 4.18
CA ASP A 168 -15.71 -1.84 4.67
C ASP A 168 -16.51 -2.07 5.95
#